data_af4aedab9f7c30c68b03382f7665df00
#
_entry.id   af4aedab9f7c30c68b03382f7665df00
#
_cell.length_a   1.000
_cell.length_b   1.000
_cell.length_c   1.000
_cell.angle_alpha   90.00
_cell.angle_beta   90.00
_cell.angle_gamma   90.00
#
_symmetry.space_group_name_H-M   'P 1'
#
loop_
_entity.id
_entity.type
_entity.pdbx_description
1 polymer ?
#
loop_
_entity_poly.entity_id
_entity_poly.type
_entity_poly.pdbx_seq_one_letter_code
_entity_poly.pdbx_strand_id
1 'polypeptide(L)'
;MKTSVGISICVLLVLCTATAWAQRLAISASIANVRSGPGSQYDVMWQVEKYYPFEILKKEKRWLHFKDFEGDRGWLHESLVGKINTVVTTSATCNIRSGPGTENEIRYTVERGTPFKVTGKQGNWLKIEHAKGYRGWIYKSLVW
;
A
#
# COMPACT_ATOMS: atom_id res chain seq x y z
N MET A 1 -47.06 51.49 -15.60
CA MET A 1 -46.04 50.57 -16.17
C MET A 1 -45.15 50.15 -15.04
N LYS A 2 -45.27 48.87 -14.63
CA LYS A 2 -44.40 48.25 -13.62
C LYS A 2 -43.49 47.28 -14.36
N THR A 3 -42.20 47.65 -14.42
CA THR A 3 -41.17 46.81 -14.99
C THR A 3 -40.68 45.84 -13.90
N SER A 4 -40.97 44.58 -14.08
CA SER A 4 -40.47 43.48 -13.24
C SER A 4 -39.05 43.11 -13.66
N VAL A 5 -38.06 43.33 -12.78
CA VAL A 5 -36.69 42.91 -12.98
C VAL A 5 -36.58 41.48 -12.39
N GLY A 6 -36.51 40.51 -13.26
CA GLY A 6 -36.24 39.11 -12.86
C GLY A 6 -34.78 38.94 -12.51
N ILE A 7 -34.50 38.63 -11.25
CA ILE A 7 -33.17 38.24 -10.79
C ILE A 7 -32.99 36.75 -11.10
N SER A 8 -32.16 36.47 -12.09
CA SER A 8 -31.75 35.09 -12.42
C SER A 8 -30.64 34.69 -11.46
N ILE A 9 -30.99 33.84 -10.49
CA ILE A 9 -30.00 33.25 -9.58
C ILE A 9 -29.32 32.08 -10.30
N CYS A 10 -28.11 32.31 -10.79
CA CYS A 10 -27.24 31.22 -11.28
C CYS A 10 -26.71 30.45 -10.09
N VAL A 11 -27.30 29.28 -9.80
CA VAL A 11 -26.76 28.34 -8.82
C VAL A 11 -25.54 27.64 -9.43
N LEU A 12 -24.37 28.10 -9.03
CA LEU A 12 -23.10 27.46 -9.39
C LEU A 12 -23.00 26.16 -8.57
N LEU A 13 -23.31 25.03 -9.20
CA LEU A 13 -23.02 23.69 -8.63
C LEU A 13 -21.50 23.48 -8.63
N VAL A 14 -20.86 23.75 -7.49
CA VAL A 14 -19.47 23.37 -7.26
C VAL A 14 -19.46 21.83 -7.10
N LEU A 15 -19.13 21.13 -8.17
CA LEU A 15 -18.80 19.73 -8.13
C LEU A 15 -17.50 19.57 -7.34
N CYS A 16 -17.62 19.31 -6.03
CA CYS A 16 -16.50 18.93 -5.20
C CYS A 16 -16.08 17.51 -5.65
N THR A 17 -15.11 17.43 -6.58
CA THR A 17 -14.46 16.16 -6.91
C THR A 17 -13.59 15.78 -5.74
N ALA A 18 -14.13 15.01 -4.81
CA ALA A 18 -13.33 14.33 -3.80
C ALA A 18 -12.39 13.39 -4.56
N THR A 19 -11.10 13.72 -4.62
CA THR A 19 -10.07 12.79 -5.04
C THR A 19 -10.06 11.68 -3.99
N ALA A 20 -10.72 10.57 -4.31
CA ALA A 20 -10.65 9.38 -3.48
C ALA A 20 -9.20 8.86 -3.56
N TRP A 21 -8.40 9.16 -2.53
CA TRP A 21 -7.10 8.53 -2.37
C TRP A 21 -7.33 7.04 -2.16
N ALA A 22 -6.73 6.21 -3.03
CA ALA A 22 -6.81 4.77 -2.88
C ALA A 22 -6.29 4.38 -1.49
N GLN A 23 -7.10 3.67 -0.70
CA GLN A 23 -6.70 3.25 0.65
C GLN A 23 -5.59 2.22 0.54
N ARG A 24 -4.45 2.49 1.18
CA ARG A 24 -3.34 1.57 1.27
C ARG A 24 -3.44 0.74 2.54
N LEU A 25 -3.40 -0.57 2.37
CA LEU A 25 -3.40 -1.55 3.45
C LEU A 25 -2.21 -2.51 3.27
N ALA A 26 -2.00 -3.36 4.25
CA ALA A 26 -0.97 -4.39 4.21
C ALA A 26 -1.47 -5.71 4.80
N ILE A 27 -0.79 -6.80 4.44
CA ILE A 27 -1.07 -8.11 5.00
C ILE A 27 -0.66 -8.12 6.48
N SER A 28 -1.60 -8.46 7.36
CA SER A 28 -1.38 -8.64 8.80
C SER A 28 -1.19 -10.10 9.19
N ALA A 29 -1.75 -11.02 8.41
CA ALA A 29 -1.54 -12.46 8.59
C ALA A 29 -0.11 -12.88 8.19
N SER A 30 0.33 -14.05 8.62
CA SER A 30 1.65 -14.58 8.25
C SER A 30 1.79 -14.82 6.76
N ILE A 31 0.71 -15.30 6.14
CA ILE A 31 0.57 -15.53 4.70
C ILE A 31 -0.90 -15.31 4.30
N ALA A 32 -1.13 -14.86 3.09
CA ALA A 32 -2.46 -14.66 2.54
C ALA A 32 -2.58 -15.22 1.14
N ASN A 33 -3.68 -15.90 0.87
CA ASN A 33 -4.02 -16.38 -0.47
C ASN A 33 -4.68 -15.26 -1.26
N VAL A 34 -4.10 -14.93 -2.41
CA VAL A 34 -4.70 -14.04 -3.39
C VAL A 34 -5.55 -14.87 -4.35
N ARG A 35 -6.82 -14.50 -4.48
CA ARG A 35 -7.79 -15.25 -5.27
C ARG A 35 -8.25 -14.50 -6.52
N SER A 36 -8.78 -15.25 -7.48
CA SER A 36 -9.29 -14.70 -8.74
C SER A 36 -10.64 -13.98 -8.62
N GLY A 37 -11.33 -14.13 -7.49
CA GLY A 37 -12.63 -13.51 -7.25
C GLY A 37 -12.97 -13.37 -5.77
N PRO A 38 -14.11 -12.72 -5.46
CA PRO A 38 -14.51 -12.37 -4.09
C PRO A 38 -15.17 -13.54 -3.36
N GLY A 39 -14.40 -14.57 -3.07
CA GLY A 39 -14.91 -15.75 -2.35
C GLY A 39 -13.88 -16.86 -2.24
N SER A 40 -14.06 -17.75 -1.27
CA SER A 40 -13.18 -18.90 -1.05
C SER A 40 -13.31 -19.99 -2.12
N GLN A 41 -14.39 -19.97 -2.91
CA GLN A 41 -14.61 -20.87 -4.05
C GLN A 41 -13.76 -20.50 -5.29
N TYR A 42 -13.21 -19.29 -5.34
CA TYR A 42 -12.34 -18.86 -6.44
C TYR A 42 -10.91 -19.38 -6.26
N ASP A 43 -10.24 -19.62 -7.37
CA ASP A 43 -8.88 -20.16 -7.39
C ASP A 43 -7.87 -19.24 -6.67
N VAL A 44 -6.92 -19.87 -5.98
CA VAL A 44 -5.74 -19.18 -5.43
C VAL A 44 -4.76 -18.97 -6.58
N MET A 45 -4.50 -17.70 -6.91
CA MET A 45 -3.58 -17.33 -7.99
C MET A 45 -2.13 -17.30 -7.49
N TRP A 46 -1.88 -16.73 -6.32
CA TRP A 46 -0.59 -16.70 -5.63
C TRP A 46 -0.77 -16.44 -4.14
N GLN A 47 0.31 -16.45 -3.40
CA GLN A 47 0.37 -16.11 -1.99
C GLN A 47 1.25 -14.90 -1.76
N VAL A 48 0.93 -14.12 -0.73
CA VAL A 48 1.70 -12.98 -0.27
C VAL A 48 1.99 -13.10 1.22
N GLU A 49 3.15 -12.60 1.63
CA GLU A 49 3.61 -12.67 3.01
C GLU A 49 3.21 -11.44 3.84
N LYS A 50 3.40 -11.54 5.13
CA LYS A 50 3.13 -10.47 6.09
C LYS A 50 3.85 -9.18 5.70
N TYR A 51 3.19 -8.05 5.92
CA TYR A 51 3.61 -6.69 5.60
C TYR A 51 3.56 -6.31 4.11
N TYR A 52 3.18 -7.22 3.23
CA TYR A 52 3.04 -6.90 1.81
C TYR A 52 1.96 -5.81 1.61
N PRO A 53 2.32 -4.64 1.03
CA PRO A 53 1.41 -3.51 0.86
C PRO A 53 0.62 -3.62 -0.44
N PHE A 54 -0.57 -3.02 -0.46
CA PHE A 54 -1.40 -2.92 -1.64
C PHE A 54 -2.42 -1.77 -1.53
N GLU A 55 -2.95 -1.36 -2.67
CA GLU A 55 -4.01 -0.36 -2.78
C GLU A 55 -5.35 -1.05 -3.00
N ILE A 56 -6.37 -0.64 -2.24
CA ILE A 56 -7.74 -1.14 -2.40
C ILE A 56 -8.41 -0.43 -3.55
N LEU A 57 -8.95 -1.21 -4.49
CA LEU A 57 -9.74 -0.73 -5.63
C LEU A 57 -11.23 -0.71 -5.31
N LYS A 58 -11.73 -1.77 -4.67
CA LYS A 58 -13.13 -1.88 -4.21
C LYS A 58 -13.28 -2.96 -3.16
N LYS A 59 -14.46 -2.98 -2.51
CA LYS A 59 -14.85 -3.99 -1.55
C LYS A 59 -16.18 -4.62 -1.96
N GLU A 60 -16.27 -5.95 -1.94
CA GLU A 60 -17.52 -6.71 -2.08
C GLU A 60 -17.71 -7.59 -0.85
N LYS A 61 -18.70 -7.26 0.01
CA LYS A 61 -18.91 -7.91 1.31
C LYS A 61 -17.63 -7.87 2.13
N ARG A 62 -16.99 -9.01 2.42
CA ARG A 62 -15.76 -9.14 3.20
C ARG A 62 -14.52 -9.34 2.33
N TRP A 63 -14.64 -9.15 1.02
CA TRP A 63 -13.55 -9.32 0.07
C TRP A 63 -13.08 -8.00 -0.50
N LEU A 64 -11.76 -7.84 -0.57
CA LEU A 64 -11.09 -6.64 -1.05
C LEU A 64 -10.46 -6.91 -2.41
N HIS A 65 -10.85 -6.16 -3.42
CA HIS A 65 -10.16 -6.12 -4.71
C HIS A 65 -9.03 -5.13 -4.61
N PHE A 66 -7.82 -5.54 -4.92
CA PHE A 66 -6.62 -4.73 -4.76
C PHE A 66 -5.76 -4.67 -6.01
N LYS A 67 -4.82 -3.76 -5.99
CA LYS A 67 -3.71 -3.63 -6.91
C LYS A 67 -2.42 -3.50 -6.11
N ASP A 68 -1.36 -4.22 -6.50
CA ASP A 68 -0.04 -4.10 -5.90
C ASP A 68 0.88 -3.12 -6.66
N PHE A 69 2.14 -3.00 -6.23
CA PHE A 69 3.12 -2.08 -6.81
C PHE A 69 3.52 -2.44 -8.25
N GLU A 70 3.30 -3.67 -8.69
CA GLU A 70 3.53 -4.12 -10.07
C GLU A 70 2.30 -3.95 -10.97
N GLY A 71 1.16 -3.54 -10.38
CA GLY A 71 -0.11 -3.43 -11.08
C GLY A 71 -0.91 -4.73 -11.12
N ASP A 72 -0.43 -5.79 -10.49
CA ASP A 72 -1.14 -7.05 -10.37
C ASP A 72 -2.36 -6.91 -9.49
N ARG A 73 -3.46 -7.56 -9.86
CA ARG A 73 -4.75 -7.45 -9.20
C ARG A 73 -5.24 -8.81 -8.71
N GLY A 74 -5.97 -8.77 -7.62
CA GLY A 74 -6.58 -9.97 -7.04
C GLY A 74 -7.51 -9.63 -5.90
N TRP A 75 -7.97 -10.67 -5.22
CA TRP A 75 -8.91 -10.56 -4.12
C TRP A 75 -8.34 -11.17 -2.85
N LEU A 76 -8.52 -10.44 -1.75
CA LEU A 76 -8.11 -10.83 -0.39
C LEU A 76 -9.30 -10.75 0.56
N HIS A 77 -9.38 -11.67 1.51
CA HIS A 77 -10.35 -11.56 2.59
C HIS A 77 -9.91 -10.48 3.58
N GLU A 78 -10.84 -9.64 4.03
CA GLU A 78 -10.55 -8.50 4.90
C GLU A 78 -9.90 -8.87 6.24
N SER A 79 -10.12 -10.11 6.73
CA SER A 79 -9.51 -10.60 7.98
C SER A 79 -7.99 -10.76 7.91
N LEU A 80 -7.42 -10.78 6.69
CA LEU A 80 -5.99 -11.00 6.46
C LEU A 80 -5.18 -9.70 6.38
N VAL A 81 -5.85 -8.55 6.44
CA VAL A 81 -5.26 -7.23 6.18
C VAL A 81 -5.47 -6.27 7.32
N GLY A 82 -4.65 -5.23 7.36
CA GLY A 82 -4.75 -4.16 8.35
C GLY A 82 -4.07 -2.86 7.91
N LYS A 83 -4.30 -1.82 8.68
CA LYS A 83 -3.62 -0.52 8.53
C LYS A 83 -2.26 -0.59 9.20
N ILE A 84 -1.27 -1.04 8.47
CA ILE A 84 0.12 -1.14 8.93
C ILE A 84 0.96 -0.28 7.98
N ASN A 85 1.81 0.56 8.53
CA ASN A 85 2.76 1.33 7.72
C ASN A 85 3.84 0.39 7.19
N THR A 86 3.80 0.11 5.91
CA THR A 86 4.67 -0.86 5.25
C THR A 86 5.20 -0.34 3.93
N VAL A 87 6.27 -0.93 3.48
CA VAL A 87 6.86 -0.71 2.15
C VAL A 87 7.25 -2.05 1.54
N VAL A 88 7.44 -2.08 0.24
CA VAL A 88 7.97 -3.22 -0.51
C VAL A 88 9.09 -2.75 -1.41
N THR A 89 10.17 -3.52 -1.51
CA THR A 89 11.30 -3.17 -2.37
C THR A 89 10.96 -3.25 -3.84
N THR A 90 11.40 -2.24 -4.60
CA THR A 90 11.12 -2.11 -6.04
C THR A 90 12.36 -2.28 -6.92
N SER A 91 13.57 -2.20 -6.33
CA SER A 91 14.83 -2.42 -7.03
C SER A 91 15.27 -3.88 -6.94
N ALA A 92 16.02 -4.35 -7.95
CA ALA A 92 16.45 -5.75 -8.05
C ALA A 92 17.21 -6.23 -6.81
N THR A 93 18.11 -5.38 -6.28
CA THR A 93 18.86 -5.63 -5.04
C THR A 93 18.86 -4.37 -4.20
N CYS A 94 18.48 -4.48 -2.94
CA CYS A 94 18.41 -3.37 -1.99
C CYS A 94 19.31 -3.62 -0.79
N ASN A 95 20.14 -2.62 -0.44
CA ASN A 95 20.99 -2.67 0.73
C ASN A 95 20.22 -2.22 1.98
N ILE A 96 20.24 -3.06 3.00
CA ILE A 96 19.72 -2.74 4.32
C ILE A 96 20.90 -2.44 5.25
N ARG A 97 20.90 -1.24 5.82
CA ARG A 97 22.05 -0.71 6.57
C ARG A 97 21.78 -0.66 8.08
N SER A 98 22.85 -0.54 8.84
CA SER A 98 22.81 -0.42 10.30
C SER A 98 22.29 0.93 10.80
N GLY A 99 22.31 1.95 9.95
CA GLY A 99 21.86 3.29 10.26
C GLY A 99 21.42 4.08 9.02
N PRO A 100 20.85 5.28 9.21
CA PRO A 100 20.32 6.12 8.15
C PRO A 100 21.43 6.88 7.42
N GLY A 101 22.09 6.22 6.47
CA GLY A 101 23.16 6.82 5.67
C GLY A 101 24.00 5.77 4.97
N THR A 102 24.62 6.16 3.85
CA THR A 102 25.45 5.26 3.04
C THR A 102 26.82 4.95 3.69
N GLU A 103 27.24 5.75 4.67
CA GLU A 103 28.42 5.51 5.51
C GLU A 103 28.22 4.36 6.51
N ASN A 104 26.96 3.99 6.79
CA ASN A 104 26.66 2.90 7.70
C ASN A 104 26.82 1.54 7.01
N GLU A 105 27.24 0.55 7.79
CA GLU A 105 27.46 -0.81 7.34
C GLU A 105 26.20 -1.42 6.69
N ILE A 106 26.39 -2.17 5.59
CA ILE A 106 25.36 -3.00 4.98
C ILE A 106 25.22 -4.27 5.83
N ARG A 107 24.09 -4.41 6.50
CA ARG A 107 23.79 -5.60 7.31
C ARG A 107 23.41 -6.80 6.46
N TYR A 108 22.60 -6.57 5.43
CA TYR A 108 22.14 -7.59 4.47
C TYR A 108 21.57 -6.93 3.23
N THR A 109 21.38 -7.74 2.21
CA THR A 109 20.72 -7.34 0.96
C THR A 109 19.44 -8.12 0.80
N VAL A 110 18.46 -7.51 0.14
CA VAL A 110 17.19 -8.15 -0.20
C VAL A 110 16.85 -7.93 -1.67
N GLU A 111 16.04 -8.84 -2.20
CA GLU A 111 15.58 -8.79 -3.59
C GLU A 111 14.33 -7.90 -3.72
N ARG A 112 13.97 -7.61 -4.96
CA ARG A 112 12.70 -6.96 -5.32
C ARG A 112 11.51 -7.73 -4.75
N GLY A 113 10.50 -7.00 -4.27
CA GLY A 113 9.28 -7.60 -3.74
C GLY A 113 9.35 -8.04 -2.27
N THR A 114 10.38 -7.61 -1.55
CA THR A 114 10.53 -7.90 -0.11
C THR A 114 9.77 -6.86 0.71
N PRO A 115 8.75 -7.27 1.51
CA PRO A 115 7.96 -6.35 2.31
C PRO A 115 8.56 -6.11 3.69
N PHE A 116 8.35 -4.88 4.19
CA PHE A 116 8.81 -4.46 5.52
C PHE A 116 7.77 -3.58 6.21
N LYS A 117 7.67 -3.73 7.51
CA LYS A 117 7.02 -2.75 8.38
C LYS A 117 7.95 -1.56 8.56
N VAL A 118 7.42 -0.35 8.46
CA VAL A 118 8.15 0.89 8.75
C VAL A 118 7.94 1.24 10.21
N THR A 119 9.04 1.35 10.96
CA THR A 119 9.03 1.65 12.40
C THR A 119 9.57 3.03 12.74
N GLY A 120 10.16 3.72 11.76
CA GLY A 120 10.71 5.07 11.93
C GLY A 120 11.19 5.67 10.62
N LYS A 121 11.57 6.94 10.68
CA LYS A 121 12.07 7.69 9.54
C LYS A 121 13.10 8.72 9.99
N GLN A 122 14.17 8.88 9.22
CA GLN A 122 15.14 9.96 9.38
C GLN A 122 15.56 10.45 7.99
N GLY A 123 15.15 11.68 7.62
CA GLY A 123 15.36 12.21 6.28
C GLY A 123 14.71 11.31 5.22
N ASN A 124 15.52 10.85 4.26
CA ASN A 124 15.09 9.93 3.20
C ASN A 124 15.35 8.44 3.55
N TRP A 125 15.63 8.15 4.81
CA TRP A 125 15.86 6.80 5.29
C TRP A 125 14.69 6.32 6.13
N LEU A 126 14.26 5.09 5.87
CA LEU A 126 13.20 4.42 6.60
C LEU A 126 13.79 3.34 7.50
N LYS A 127 13.39 3.35 8.77
CA LYS A 127 13.68 2.27 9.70
C LYS A 127 12.67 1.16 9.46
N ILE A 128 13.15 -0.04 9.22
CA ILE A 128 12.33 -1.15 8.76
C ILE A 128 12.53 -2.42 9.59
N GLU A 129 11.49 -3.24 9.60
CA GLU A 129 11.46 -4.55 10.23
C GLU A 129 10.79 -5.56 9.31
N HIS A 130 11.47 -6.67 9.05
CA HIS A 130 10.93 -7.81 8.31
C HIS A 130 10.09 -8.71 9.23
N ALA A 131 9.13 -9.46 8.67
CA ALA A 131 8.30 -10.39 9.42
C ALA A 131 9.09 -11.48 10.17
N LYS A 132 10.29 -11.82 9.70
CA LYS A 132 11.23 -12.74 10.35
C LYS A 132 12.08 -12.09 11.45
N GLY A 133 11.86 -10.79 11.75
CA GLY A 133 12.47 -10.09 12.87
C GLY A 133 13.77 -9.34 12.59
N TYR A 134 14.37 -9.44 11.40
CA TYR A 134 15.56 -8.64 11.10
C TYR A 134 15.21 -7.19 10.80
N ARG A 135 16.08 -6.27 11.18
CA ARG A 135 15.86 -4.82 11.21
C ARG A 135 17.01 -4.07 10.57
N GLY A 136 16.73 -2.88 10.09
CA GLY A 136 17.74 -1.98 9.56
C GLY A 136 17.12 -0.74 8.94
N TRP A 137 17.87 -0.11 8.04
CA TRP A 137 17.50 1.11 7.37
C TRP A 137 17.60 0.94 5.86
N ILE A 138 16.58 1.41 5.15
CA ILE A 138 16.53 1.41 3.69
C ILE A 138 16.31 2.82 3.16
N TYR A 139 16.91 3.13 2.00
CA TYR A 139 16.70 4.41 1.35
C TYR A 139 15.32 4.45 0.66
N LYS A 140 14.61 5.54 0.87
CA LYS A 140 13.21 5.74 0.45
C LYS A 140 12.95 5.46 -1.04
N SER A 141 13.90 5.80 -1.94
CA SER A 141 13.72 5.59 -3.38
C SER A 141 13.73 4.12 -3.83
N LEU A 142 14.14 3.20 -2.94
CA LEU A 142 14.21 1.77 -3.22
C LEU A 142 12.90 1.01 -2.95
N VAL A 143 11.87 1.72 -2.47
CA VAL A 143 10.63 1.10 -2.01
C VAL A 143 9.39 1.83 -2.54
N TRP A 144 8.30 1.08 -2.55
CA TRP A 144 6.94 1.56 -2.80
C TRP A 144 6.10 1.50 -1.54
#